data_f1f4136351507dd83d074be17c8f27f4
#
_entry.id   f1f4136351507dd83d074be17c8f27f4
#
_cell.length_a   1.000
_cell.length_b   1.000
_cell.length_c   1.000
_cell.angle_alpha   90.00
_cell.angle_beta   90.00
_cell.angle_gamma   90.00
#
_symmetry.space_group_name_H-M   'P 1'
#
loop_
_entity.id
_entity.type
_entity.pdbx_description
1 polymer ?
#
loop_
_entity_poly.entity_id
_entity_poly.type
_entity_poly.pdbx_seq_one_letter_code
_entity_poly.pdbx_strand_id
1 'polypeptide(L)'
;LSECQGQIQAVELQSEQDKSEVIGLLNQRGSTKGKMQRYDAMLEQIGIRKAELSQRVLHLKTSESEQNGQMEELQNAFEALEETVSSLKQQYQEADQKITALTADLSNQTKEMEAGQNNYHREASRLESLKNITERYDGYGNSIRKVMEQKDRNPGIHGVVADLLQAEKKYETAIETALGGSIQNIVTDNEATAKYLIEYLKRGHFGRATFLPLTSMRGKKTQVNEDAARETGVLGVANALVSYDPVYEGLVAQLLGRTLVVDTIDHAIVIQRKYRQTLRMVTLEGELLSPGGSMTGGSFRNNSNLLGRRREIEELEKSVQGLAKELQEIQQELEEKKNKRNEI
;
A
#
# COMPACT_ATOMS: atom_id res chain seq x y z
N LEU A 1 20.53 -153.83 43.72
CA LEU A 1 20.61 -153.33 42.32
C LEU A 1 19.38 -152.46 41.96
N SER A 2 18.15 -152.74 42.41
CA SER A 2 16.91 -152.06 42.09
C SER A 2 16.90 -150.58 42.66
N GLU A 3 17.50 -150.38 43.83
CA GLU A 3 17.54 -149.07 44.51
C GLU A 3 18.50 -148.10 43.77
N CYS A 4 19.65 -148.59 43.26
CA CYS A 4 20.59 -147.77 42.52
C CYS A 4 20.02 -147.38 41.11
N GLN A 5 19.16 -148.28 40.48
CA GLN A 5 18.53 -147.97 39.26
C GLN A 5 17.42 -146.88 39.43
N GLY A 6 16.66 -146.87 40.56
CA GLY A 6 15.73 -145.85 40.92
C GLY A 6 16.37 -144.46 41.14
N GLN A 7 17.52 -144.44 41.79
CA GLN A 7 18.27 -143.20 42.01
C GLN A 7 18.86 -142.61 40.72
N ILE A 8 19.37 -143.51 39.78
CA ILE A 8 19.84 -143.07 38.48
C ILE A 8 18.71 -142.45 37.64
N GLN A 9 17.51 -143.06 37.61
CA GLN A 9 16.38 -142.54 36.90
C GLN A 9 15.90 -141.19 37.49
N ALA A 10 15.93 -141.09 38.86
CA ALA A 10 15.52 -139.81 39.44
C ALA A 10 16.56 -138.69 39.13
N VAL A 11 17.82 -138.97 39.16
CA VAL A 11 18.87 -138.04 38.77
C VAL A 11 18.83 -137.66 37.31
N GLU A 12 18.54 -138.64 36.42
CA GLU A 12 18.33 -138.37 34.99
C GLU A 12 17.17 -137.51 34.74
N LEU A 13 16.04 -137.79 35.41
CA LEU A 13 14.83 -136.94 35.28
C LEU A 13 15.09 -135.49 35.79
N GLN A 14 15.83 -135.42 36.93
CA GLN A 14 16.20 -134.15 37.49
C GLN A 14 17.13 -133.38 36.51
N SER A 15 18.13 -134.10 35.97
CA SER A 15 19.06 -133.49 34.98
C SER A 15 18.37 -133.06 33.71
N GLU A 16 17.31 -133.76 33.22
CA GLU A 16 16.49 -133.34 32.05
C GLU A 16 15.64 -132.06 32.42
N GLN A 17 15.08 -132.06 33.66
CA GLN A 17 14.37 -130.88 34.14
C GLN A 17 15.27 -129.67 34.21
N ASP A 18 16.44 -129.84 34.87
CA ASP A 18 17.42 -128.73 34.97
C ASP A 18 17.94 -128.32 33.61
N LYS A 19 18.17 -129.21 32.63
CA LYS A 19 18.49 -128.84 31.21
C LYS A 19 17.36 -127.97 30.56
N SER A 20 16.13 -128.45 30.77
CA SER A 20 14.96 -127.73 30.23
C SER A 20 14.84 -126.31 30.85
N GLU A 21 15.03 -126.20 32.10
CA GLU A 21 15.06 -124.95 32.85
C GLU A 21 16.19 -124.00 32.44
N VAL A 22 17.39 -124.55 32.22
CA VAL A 22 18.56 -123.81 31.68
C VAL A 22 18.28 -123.33 30.29
N ILE A 23 17.67 -124.18 29.40
CA ILE A 23 17.26 -123.81 28.03
C ILE A 23 16.20 -122.65 28.12
N GLY A 24 15.21 -122.80 29.04
CA GLY A 24 14.21 -121.76 29.27
C GLY A 24 14.81 -120.44 29.67
N LEU A 25 15.77 -120.46 30.65
CA LEU A 25 16.48 -119.27 31.13
C LEU A 25 17.40 -118.67 30.05
N LEU A 26 18.09 -119.58 29.23
CA LEU A 26 18.88 -119.09 28.07
C LEU A 26 18.04 -118.38 27.05
N ASN A 27 16.83 -118.91 26.74
CA ASN A 27 15.90 -118.29 25.82
C ASN A 27 15.36 -116.97 26.34
N GLN A 28 15.04 -116.95 27.67
CA GLN A 28 14.55 -115.74 28.34
C GLN A 28 15.68 -114.68 28.40
N ARG A 29 16.97 -115.15 28.66
CA ARG A 29 18.16 -114.23 28.61
C ARG A 29 18.32 -113.70 27.18
N GLY A 30 18.22 -114.54 26.12
CA GLY A 30 18.32 -114.14 24.73
C GLY A 30 17.23 -113.09 24.38
N SER A 31 15.98 -113.39 24.75
CA SER A 31 14.88 -112.39 24.54
C SER A 31 15.07 -111.12 25.26
N THR A 32 15.48 -111.14 26.52
CA THR A 32 15.80 -109.95 27.35
C THR A 32 16.96 -109.16 26.76
N LYS A 33 18.02 -109.85 26.28
CA LYS A 33 19.14 -109.18 25.64
C LYS A 33 18.70 -108.54 24.33
N GLY A 34 17.87 -109.19 23.58
CA GLY A 34 17.31 -108.60 22.32
C GLY A 34 16.43 -107.35 22.61
N LYS A 35 15.64 -107.45 23.68
CA LYS A 35 14.86 -106.25 24.13
C LYS A 35 15.78 -105.12 24.59
N MET A 36 16.80 -105.41 25.31
CA MET A 36 17.79 -104.44 25.77
C MET A 36 18.46 -103.76 24.58
N GLN A 37 18.97 -104.57 23.63
CA GLN A 37 19.53 -103.93 22.39
C GLN A 37 18.55 -103.04 21.62
N ARG A 38 17.32 -103.48 21.58
CA ARG A 38 16.27 -102.66 20.91
C ARG A 38 16.01 -101.35 21.67
N TYR A 39 15.98 -101.39 23.00
CA TYR A 39 15.81 -100.19 23.78
C TYR A 39 17.03 -99.27 23.73
N ASP A 40 18.24 -99.84 23.67
CA ASP A 40 19.48 -99.06 23.50
C ASP A 40 19.47 -98.33 22.16
N ALA A 41 19.11 -99.02 21.09
CA ALA A 41 18.96 -98.44 19.76
C ALA A 41 17.86 -97.32 19.75
N MET A 42 16.74 -97.54 20.45
CA MET A 42 15.67 -96.55 20.60
C MET A 42 16.17 -95.32 21.40
N LEU A 43 16.93 -95.56 22.47
CA LEU A 43 17.51 -94.48 23.28
C LEU A 43 18.47 -93.60 22.46
N GLU A 44 19.30 -94.25 21.63
CA GLU A 44 20.25 -93.61 20.75
C GLU A 44 19.45 -92.72 19.71
N GLN A 45 18.45 -93.31 19.09
CA GLN A 45 17.55 -92.56 18.15
C GLN A 45 16.88 -91.40 18.85
N ILE A 46 16.38 -91.58 20.09
CA ILE A 46 15.76 -90.50 20.89
C ILE A 46 16.79 -89.44 21.20
N GLY A 47 18.03 -89.85 21.53
CA GLY A 47 19.13 -88.93 21.77
C GLY A 47 19.45 -88.04 20.55
N ILE A 48 19.59 -88.67 19.39
CA ILE A 48 19.81 -87.95 18.14
C ILE A 48 18.66 -86.98 17.85
N ARG A 49 17.45 -87.48 17.94
CA ARG A 49 16.25 -86.63 17.67
C ARG A 49 16.11 -85.48 18.67
N LYS A 50 16.46 -85.70 19.96
CA LYS A 50 16.52 -84.68 20.98
C LYS A 50 17.55 -83.58 20.65
N ALA A 51 18.73 -83.99 20.18
CA ALA A 51 19.81 -83.10 19.76
C ALA A 51 19.34 -82.22 18.54
N GLU A 52 18.77 -82.87 17.53
CA GLU A 52 18.22 -82.18 16.34
C GLU A 52 17.13 -81.17 16.71
N LEU A 53 16.19 -81.58 17.59
CA LEU A 53 15.13 -80.67 18.05
C LEU A 53 15.68 -79.52 18.89
N SER A 54 16.67 -79.79 19.74
CA SER A 54 17.32 -78.77 20.55
C SER A 54 18.04 -77.73 19.68
N GLN A 55 18.74 -78.20 18.62
CA GLN A 55 19.37 -77.34 17.65
C GLN A 55 18.37 -76.48 16.88
N ARG A 56 17.24 -77.10 16.47
CA ARG A 56 16.16 -76.42 15.77
C ARG A 56 15.48 -75.35 16.64
N VAL A 57 15.25 -75.66 17.94
CA VAL A 57 14.70 -74.70 18.90
C VAL A 57 15.67 -73.51 19.09
N LEU A 58 16.98 -73.79 19.18
CA LEU A 58 17.98 -72.71 19.30
C LEU A 58 17.97 -71.83 18.08
N HIS A 59 17.97 -72.42 16.87
CA HIS A 59 17.88 -71.67 15.60
C HIS A 59 16.63 -70.85 15.50
N LEU A 60 15.46 -71.39 15.89
CA LEU A 60 14.18 -70.65 15.88
C LEU A 60 14.20 -69.48 16.87
N LYS A 61 14.81 -69.68 18.10
CA LYS A 61 14.93 -68.60 19.07
C LYS A 61 15.86 -67.49 18.60
N THR A 62 16.98 -67.80 17.92
CA THR A 62 17.84 -66.77 17.36
C THR A 62 17.14 -66.02 16.23
N SER A 63 16.45 -66.73 15.33
CA SER A 63 15.66 -66.10 14.26
C SER A 63 14.51 -65.24 14.81
N GLU A 64 13.82 -65.71 15.84
CA GLU A 64 12.77 -64.93 16.54
C GLU A 64 13.37 -63.63 17.17
N SER A 65 14.53 -63.73 17.81
CA SER A 65 15.21 -62.56 18.41
C SER A 65 15.63 -61.56 17.30
N GLU A 66 16.16 -62.03 16.19
CA GLU A 66 16.54 -61.20 15.03
C GLU A 66 15.32 -60.51 14.40
N GLN A 67 14.23 -61.28 14.23
CA GLN A 67 12.98 -60.71 13.70
C GLN A 67 12.35 -59.69 14.64
N ASN A 68 12.37 -59.95 15.94
CA ASN A 68 11.88 -58.98 16.96
C ASN A 68 12.72 -57.68 16.96
N GLY A 69 14.06 -57.80 16.85
CA GLY A 69 14.94 -56.67 16.69
C GLY A 69 14.64 -55.83 15.44
N GLN A 70 14.46 -56.50 14.27
CA GLN A 70 14.06 -55.80 13.04
C GLN A 70 12.69 -55.15 13.15
N MET A 71 11.72 -55.79 13.82
CA MET A 71 10.42 -55.26 14.02
C MET A 71 10.45 -54.01 14.91
N GLU A 72 11.26 -54.00 15.97
CA GLU A 72 11.45 -52.85 16.85
C GLU A 72 12.12 -51.67 16.09
N GLU A 73 13.14 -51.93 15.29
CA GLU A 73 13.80 -50.94 14.45
C GLU A 73 12.82 -50.32 13.43
N LEU A 74 12.01 -51.16 12.76
CA LEU A 74 11.00 -50.71 11.82
C LEU A 74 9.89 -49.91 12.49
N GLN A 75 9.49 -50.29 13.68
CA GLN A 75 8.47 -49.58 14.44
C GLN A 75 8.95 -48.17 14.86
N ASN A 76 10.18 -48.08 15.35
CA ASN A 76 10.82 -46.83 15.72
C ASN A 76 10.98 -45.92 14.47
N ALA A 77 11.39 -46.49 13.34
CA ALA A 77 11.48 -45.76 12.07
C ALA A 77 10.11 -45.26 11.57
N PHE A 78 9.08 -46.08 11.74
CA PHE A 78 7.69 -45.68 11.37
C PHE A 78 7.18 -44.55 12.24
N GLU A 79 7.36 -44.62 13.56
CA GLU A 79 6.96 -43.55 14.50
C GLU A 79 7.69 -42.25 14.20
N ALA A 80 9.00 -42.29 13.95
CA ALA A 80 9.79 -41.11 13.56
C ALA A 80 9.31 -40.50 12.21
N LEU A 81 8.93 -41.35 11.25
CA LEU A 81 8.41 -40.93 9.98
C LEU A 81 7.01 -40.30 10.13
N GLU A 82 6.16 -40.87 11.00
CA GLU A 82 4.82 -40.32 11.28
C GLU A 82 4.89 -38.95 11.94
N GLU A 83 5.80 -38.76 12.91
CA GLU A 83 6.11 -37.44 13.50
C GLU A 83 6.57 -36.45 12.42
N THR A 84 7.49 -36.87 11.55
CA THR A 84 8.00 -36.02 10.47
C THR A 84 6.89 -35.60 9.51
N VAL A 85 6.04 -36.53 9.09
CA VAL A 85 4.88 -36.25 8.22
C VAL A 85 3.88 -35.33 8.89
N SER A 86 3.63 -35.52 10.18
CA SER A 86 2.73 -34.65 10.96
C SER A 86 3.28 -33.23 11.02
N SER A 87 4.57 -33.08 11.36
CA SER A 87 5.26 -31.77 11.39
C SER A 87 5.25 -31.07 10.03
N LEU A 88 5.57 -31.80 8.97
CA LEU A 88 5.53 -31.25 7.59
C LEU A 88 4.11 -30.82 7.17
N LYS A 89 3.09 -31.59 7.54
CA LYS A 89 1.69 -31.21 7.32
C LYS A 89 1.32 -29.91 8.01
N GLN A 90 1.75 -29.75 9.25
CA GLN A 90 1.50 -28.52 9.99
C GLN A 90 2.21 -27.32 9.35
N GLN A 91 3.50 -27.48 9.02
CA GLN A 91 4.27 -26.43 8.32
C GLN A 91 3.63 -26.04 6.97
N TYR A 92 3.17 -27.04 6.22
CA TYR A 92 2.48 -26.78 4.97
C TYR A 92 1.18 -25.99 5.16
N GLN A 93 0.37 -26.34 6.18
CA GLN A 93 -0.86 -25.61 6.49
C GLN A 93 -0.59 -24.17 6.92
N GLU A 94 0.44 -23.95 7.74
CA GLU A 94 0.85 -22.62 8.16
C GLU A 94 1.36 -21.77 6.97
N ALA A 95 2.14 -22.36 6.08
CA ALA A 95 2.61 -21.71 4.87
C ALA A 95 1.44 -21.35 3.93
N ASP A 96 0.51 -22.27 3.69
CA ASP A 96 -0.66 -22.06 2.85
C ASP A 96 -1.56 -20.94 3.39
N GLN A 97 -1.78 -20.89 4.71
CA GLN A 97 -2.52 -19.81 5.35
C GLN A 97 -1.82 -18.45 5.18
N LYS A 98 -0.51 -18.40 5.33
CA LYS A 98 0.30 -17.19 5.11
C LYS A 98 0.23 -16.72 3.67
N ILE A 99 0.37 -17.63 2.70
CA ILE A 99 0.26 -17.33 1.27
C ILE A 99 -1.14 -16.80 0.94
N THR A 100 -2.18 -17.42 1.47
CA THR A 100 -3.57 -16.98 1.26
C THR A 100 -3.80 -15.58 1.81
N ALA A 101 -3.36 -15.31 3.03
CA ALA A 101 -3.47 -13.99 3.66
C ALA A 101 -2.67 -12.91 2.89
N LEU A 102 -1.42 -13.20 2.51
CA LEU A 102 -0.59 -12.30 1.71
C LEU A 102 -1.19 -12.03 0.33
N THR A 103 -1.80 -13.03 -0.30
CA THR A 103 -2.43 -12.89 -1.61
C THR A 103 -3.66 -11.98 -1.54
N ALA A 104 -4.48 -12.10 -0.49
CA ALA A 104 -5.62 -11.22 -0.25
C ALA A 104 -5.17 -9.78 0.01
N ASP A 105 -4.13 -9.59 0.81
CA ASP A 105 -3.56 -8.27 1.13
C ASP A 105 -2.96 -7.61 -0.12
N LEU A 106 -2.18 -8.34 -0.92
CA LEU A 106 -1.66 -7.90 -2.22
C LEU A 106 -2.77 -7.46 -3.17
N SER A 107 -3.88 -8.21 -3.22
CA SER A 107 -5.05 -7.84 -4.04
C SER A 107 -5.67 -6.52 -3.60
N ASN A 108 -5.81 -6.30 -2.30
CA ASN A 108 -6.35 -5.05 -1.76
C ASN A 108 -5.43 -3.86 -2.03
N GLN A 109 -4.15 -4.00 -1.74
CA GLN A 109 -3.16 -2.94 -2.03
C GLN A 109 -3.03 -2.63 -3.52
N THR A 110 -3.18 -3.63 -4.40
CA THR A 110 -3.19 -3.40 -5.85
C THR A 110 -4.37 -2.52 -6.26
N LYS A 111 -5.56 -2.76 -5.68
CA LYS A 111 -6.74 -1.90 -5.92
C LYS A 111 -6.54 -0.47 -5.40
N GLU A 112 -5.94 -0.33 -4.23
CA GLU A 112 -5.59 0.98 -3.66
C GLU A 112 -4.60 1.72 -4.56
N MET A 113 -3.58 1.04 -5.06
CA MET A 113 -2.62 1.60 -6.01
C MET A 113 -3.29 2.04 -7.30
N GLU A 114 -4.19 1.22 -7.90
CA GLU A 114 -4.95 1.59 -9.09
C GLU A 114 -5.84 2.83 -8.86
N ALA A 115 -6.53 2.89 -7.71
CA ALA A 115 -7.33 4.05 -7.35
C ALA A 115 -6.47 5.31 -7.15
N GLY A 116 -5.32 5.17 -6.49
CA GLY A 116 -4.35 6.24 -6.33
C GLY A 116 -3.77 6.72 -7.66
N GLN A 117 -3.42 5.82 -8.57
CA GLN A 117 -2.95 6.16 -9.93
C GLN A 117 -4.00 6.94 -10.73
N ASN A 118 -5.26 6.51 -10.66
CA ASN A 118 -6.36 7.21 -11.33
C ASN A 118 -6.55 8.63 -10.78
N ASN A 119 -6.45 8.80 -9.46
CA ASN A 119 -6.48 10.12 -8.83
C ASN A 119 -5.29 10.99 -9.27
N TYR A 120 -4.09 10.44 -9.21
CA TYR A 120 -2.88 11.13 -9.67
C TYR A 120 -3.01 11.61 -11.12
N HIS A 121 -3.42 10.74 -12.03
CA HIS A 121 -3.58 11.10 -13.45
C HIS A 121 -4.66 12.17 -13.67
N ARG A 122 -5.77 12.11 -12.92
CA ARG A 122 -6.82 13.12 -12.99
C ARG A 122 -6.31 14.48 -12.54
N GLU A 123 -5.64 14.55 -11.39
CA GLU A 123 -5.12 15.81 -10.86
C GLU A 123 -3.94 16.34 -11.65
N ALA A 124 -3.04 15.48 -12.10
CA ALA A 124 -1.93 15.85 -12.98
C ALA A 124 -2.41 16.43 -14.32
N SER A 125 -3.42 15.81 -14.96
CA SER A 125 -4.01 16.30 -16.19
C SER A 125 -4.72 17.65 -15.98
N ARG A 126 -5.40 17.82 -14.84
CA ARG A 126 -6.01 19.10 -14.47
C ARG A 126 -4.96 20.18 -14.25
N LEU A 127 -3.89 19.86 -13.54
CA LEU A 127 -2.75 20.76 -13.32
C LEU A 127 -2.12 21.19 -14.65
N GLU A 128 -1.83 20.24 -15.53
CA GLU A 128 -1.28 20.51 -16.85
C GLU A 128 -2.18 21.40 -17.70
N SER A 129 -3.50 21.11 -17.71
CA SER A 129 -4.48 21.93 -18.40
C SER A 129 -4.50 23.37 -17.87
N LEU A 130 -4.51 23.55 -16.54
CA LEU A 130 -4.51 24.89 -15.93
C LEU A 130 -3.21 25.64 -16.21
N LYS A 131 -2.04 24.97 -16.15
CA LYS A 131 -0.76 25.55 -16.53
C LYS A 131 -0.75 26.01 -17.96
N ASN A 132 -1.17 25.16 -18.89
CA ASN A 132 -1.26 25.48 -20.31
C ASN A 132 -2.15 26.71 -20.58
N ILE A 133 -3.33 26.78 -19.92
CA ILE A 133 -4.24 27.94 -20.04
C ILE A 133 -3.57 29.20 -19.48
N THR A 134 -2.84 29.11 -18.39
CA THR A 134 -2.16 30.23 -17.74
C THR A 134 -0.96 30.72 -18.54
N GLU A 135 -0.10 29.82 -19.03
CA GLU A 135 1.08 30.14 -19.84
C GLU A 135 0.71 30.75 -21.20
N ARG A 136 -0.39 30.29 -21.80
CA ARG A 136 -0.87 30.82 -23.07
C ARG A 136 -1.74 32.07 -22.93
N TYR A 137 -2.01 32.50 -21.71
CA TYR A 137 -2.95 33.57 -21.42
C TYR A 137 -4.31 33.35 -22.09
N ASP A 138 -4.74 32.06 -22.14
CA ASP A 138 -6.06 31.71 -22.66
C ASP A 138 -7.16 32.25 -21.73
N GLY A 139 -8.10 32.97 -22.28
CA GLY A 139 -9.10 33.74 -21.54
C GLY A 139 -8.77 35.23 -21.40
N TYR A 140 -7.57 35.67 -21.76
CA TYR A 140 -7.22 37.06 -21.93
C TYR A 140 -7.45 37.53 -23.39
N GLY A 141 -7.59 38.83 -23.60
CA GLY A 141 -7.72 39.39 -24.96
C GLY A 141 -6.47 39.13 -25.81
N ASN A 142 -6.63 39.02 -27.13
CA ASN A 142 -5.54 38.78 -28.06
C ASN A 142 -4.37 39.77 -27.88
N SER A 143 -4.66 41.04 -27.60
CA SER A 143 -3.65 42.08 -27.33
C SER A 143 -2.75 41.75 -26.13
N ILE A 144 -3.36 41.25 -25.03
CA ILE A 144 -2.65 40.91 -23.82
C ILE A 144 -1.72 39.71 -24.09
N ARG A 145 -2.27 38.67 -24.72
CA ARG A 145 -1.48 37.49 -25.10
C ARG A 145 -0.26 37.86 -25.96
N LYS A 146 -0.45 38.71 -26.96
CA LYS A 146 0.63 39.16 -27.86
C LYS A 146 1.71 39.98 -27.12
N VAL A 147 1.35 40.75 -26.11
CA VAL A 147 2.32 41.44 -25.27
C VAL A 147 3.06 40.46 -24.37
N MET A 148 2.35 39.51 -23.78
CA MET A 148 2.98 38.54 -22.88
C MET A 148 3.93 37.60 -23.61
N GLU A 149 3.71 37.29 -24.89
CA GLU A 149 4.66 36.60 -25.77
C GLU A 149 6.02 37.37 -25.91
N GLN A 150 6.06 38.66 -25.57
CA GLN A 150 7.29 39.49 -25.60
C GLN A 150 8.01 39.54 -24.23
N LYS A 151 7.42 38.97 -23.15
CA LYS A 151 7.93 39.09 -21.79
C LYS A 151 9.37 38.58 -21.65
N ASP A 152 9.68 37.45 -22.27
CA ASP A 152 11.04 36.86 -22.22
C ASP A 152 12.07 37.70 -22.93
N ARG A 153 11.66 38.50 -23.92
CA ARG A 153 12.55 39.40 -24.73
C ARG A 153 12.64 40.79 -24.15
N ASN A 154 11.68 41.18 -23.31
CA ASN A 154 11.59 42.50 -22.71
C ASN A 154 11.34 42.40 -21.19
N PRO A 155 12.39 42.42 -20.36
CA PRO A 155 12.31 42.29 -18.91
C PRO A 155 11.57 43.49 -18.24
N GLY A 156 11.27 44.57 -18.97
CA GLY A 156 10.41 45.63 -18.48
C GLY A 156 8.91 45.29 -18.39
N ILE A 157 8.52 44.10 -18.88
CA ILE A 157 7.16 43.59 -18.74
C ILE A 157 7.08 42.73 -17.46
N HIS A 158 6.43 43.22 -16.40
CA HIS A 158 6.27 42.51 -15.15
C HIS A 158 5.23 41.38 -15.27
N GLY A 159 4.11 41.61 -15.94
CA GLY A 159 3.02 40.66 -16.08
C GLY A 159 1.66 41.38 -16.14
N VAL A 160 0.60 40.62 -16.05
CA VAL A 160 -0.74 41.19 -15.81
C VAL A 160 -1.02 41.33 -14.30
N VAL A 161 -1.89 42.25 -13.92
CA VAL A 161 -2.22 42.51 -12.50
C VAL A 161 -2.59 41.21 -11.77
N ALA A 162 -3.36 40.31 -12.41
CA ALA A 162 -3.72 39.00 -11.84
C ALA A 162 -2.52 38.14 -11.45
N ASP A 163 -1.41 38.23 -12.17
CA ASP A 163 -0.19 37.41 -11.90
C ASP A 163 0.63 37.97 -10.75
N LEU A 164 0.45 39.23 -10.39
CA LEU A 164 1.27 39.95 -9.40
C LEU A 164 0.66 40.01 -8.00
N LEU A 165 -0.62 39.61 -7.87
CA LEU A 165 -1.38 39.67 -6.62
C LEU A 165 -1.81 38.27 -6.20
N GLN A 166 -1.86 38.05 -4.89
CA GLN A 166 -2.42 36.85 -4.27
C GLN A 166 -3.46 37.23 -3.23
N ALA A 167 -4.59 36.57 -3.21
CA ALA A 167 -5.63 36.75 -2.22
C ALA A 167 -5.97 35.42 -1.55
N GLU A 168 -6.37 35.45 -0.27
CA GLU A 168 -6.96 34.27 0.37
C GLU A 168 -8.28 33.90 -0.33
N LYS A 169 -8.56 32.61 -0.41
CA LYS A 169 -9.75 32.04 -1.09
C LYS A 169 -11.05 32.80 -0.77
N LYS A 170 -11.25 33.17 0.49
CA LYS A 170 -12.45 33.90 0.94
C LYS A 170 -12.59 35.31 0.38
N TYR A 171 -11.49 35.92 -0.08
CA TYR A 171 -11.47 37.29 -0.61
C TYR A 171 -11.33 37.32 -2.14
N GLU A 172 -11.03 36.22 -2.80
CA GLU A 172 -10.79 36.17 -4.27
C GLU A 172 -11.89 36.86 -5.06
N THR A 173 -13.15 36.50 -4.82
CA THR A 173 -14.31 37.07 -5.54
C THR A 173 -14.43 38.58 -5.30
N ALA A 174 -14.25 39.03 -4.04
CA ALA A 174 -14.28 40.42 -3.68
C ALA A 174 -13.16 41.22 -4.36
N ILE A 175 -11.94 40.71 -4.35
CA ILE A 175 -10.77 41.38 -4.95
C ILE A 175 -10.88 41.39 -6.49
N GLU A 176 -11.30 40.31 -7.12
CA GLU A 176 -11.57 40.30 -8.58
C GLU A 176 -12.63 41.33 -8.97
N THR A 177 -13.72 41.41 -8.22
CA THR A 177 -14.76 42.42 -8.45
C THR A 177 -14.24 43.83 -8.21
N ALA A 178 -13.43 44.05 -7.15
CA ALA A 178 -12.81 45.34 -6.88
C ALA A 178 -11.87 45.79 -8.01
N LEU A 179 -11.08 44.88 -8.58
CA LEU A 179 -10.19 45.14 -9.70
C LEU A 179 -10.98 45.35 -11.02
N GLY A 180 -12.06 44.55 -11.18
CA GLY A 180 -12.85 44.60 -12.42
C GLY A 180 -11.97 44.38 -13.67
N GLY A 181 -12.13 45.20 -14.68
CA GLY A 181 -11.32 45.12 -15.91
C GLY A 181 -9.82 45.37 -15.71
N SER A 182 -9.43 46.02 -14.59
CA SER A 182 -8.03 46.30 -14.30
C SER A 182 -7.19 45.05 -13.96
N ILE A 183 -7.83 43.94 -13.66
CA ILE A 183 -7.19 42.65 -13.38
C ILE A 183 -6.35 42.15 -14.57
N GLN A 184 -6.73 42.51 -15.79
CA GLN A 184 -6.05 42.16 -17.03
C GLN A 184 -5.06 43.22 -17.53
N ASN A 185 -4.89 44.32 -16.83
CA ASN A 185 -3.97 45.38 -17.24
C ASN A 185 -2.53 44.90 -17.13
N ILE A 186 -1.68 45.33 -18.04
CA ILE A 186 -0.28 44.93 -18.12
C ILE A 186 0.57 45.90 -17.30
N VAL A 187 1.35 45.39 -16.41
CA VAL A 187 2.29 46.17 -15.56
C VAL A 187 3.64 46.23 -16.24
N THR A 188 4.16 47.44 -16.38
CA THR A 188 5.46 47.70 -16.96
C THR A 188 6.34 48.47 -15.97
N ASP A 189 7.66 48.38 -16.11
CA ASP A 189 8.63 49.10 -15.30
C ASP A 189 8.48 50.65 -15.45
N ASN A 190 8.29 51.13 -16.67
CA ASN A 190 8.22 52.57 -16.98
C ASN A 190 7.34 52.88 -18.22
N GLU A 191 7.18 54.16 -18.48
CA GLU A 191 6.39 54.68 -19.60
C GLU A 191 7.03 54.40 -20.98
N ALA A 192 8.36 54.29 -21.07
CA ALA A 192 9.03 54.00 -22.34
C ALA A 192 8.72 52.59 -22.82
N THR A 193 8.74 51.59 -21.90
CA THR A 193 8.31 50.20 -22.15
C THR A 193 6.85 50.18 -22.59
N ALA A 194 5.95 50.87 -21.86
CA ALA A 194 4.53 50.93 -22.21
C ALA A 194 4.33 51.52 -23.65
N LYS A 195 5.03 52.61 -23.97
CA LYS A 195 5.00 53.22 -25.29
C LYS A 195 5.42 52.25 -26.39
N TYR A 196 6.56 51.56 -26.19
CA TYR A 196 7.04 50.56 -27.13
C TYR A 196 5.98 49.47 -27.40
N LEU A 197 5.37 48.95 -26.37
CA LEU A 197 4.35 47.91 -26.48
C LEU A 197 3.05 48.41 -27.13
N ILE A 198 2.65 49.67 -26.90
CA ILE A 198 1.55 50.32 -27.61
C ILE A 198 1.81 50.39 -29.12
N GLU A 199 3.03 50.78 -29.49
CA GLU A 199 3.46 50.85 -30.90
C GLU A 199 3.54 49.44 -31.51
N TYR A 200 4.00 48.44 -30.77
CA TYR A 200 4.00 47.04 -31.18
C TYR A 200 2.56 46.54 -31.48
N LEU A 201 1.61 46.78 -30.57
CA LEU A 201 0.20 46.43 -30.79
C LEU A 201 -0.42 47.10 -31.98
N LYS A 202 -0.10 48.39 -32.20
CA LYS A 202 -0.58 49.15 -33.36
C LYS A 202 -0.04 48.58 -34.69
N ARG A 203 1.25 48.32 -34.76
CA ARG A 203 1.90 47.77 -35.97
C ARG A 203 1.33 46.38 -36.32
N GLY A 204 1.09 45.55 -35.31
CA GLY A 204 0.60 44.18 -35.52
C GLY A 204 -0.94 44.09 -35.65
N HIS A 205 -1.68 45.19 -35.51
CA HIS A 205 -3.16 45.20 -35.47
C HIS A 205 -3.74 44.23 -34.43
N PHE A 206 -3.05 44.06 -33.29
CA PHE A 206 -3.39 43.05 -32.25
C PHE A 206 -4.50 43.52 -31.28
N GLY A 207 -5.03 44.70 -31.44
CA GLY A 207 -6.05 45.30 -30.58
C GLY A 207 -5.46 46.26 -29.54
N ARG A 208 -6.19 46.48 -28.45
CA ARG A 208 -5.82 47.46 -27.39
C ARG A 208 -5.59 46.78 -26.07
N ALA A 209 -4.61 47.26 -25.31
CA ALA A 209 -4.35 46.87 -23.92
C ALA A 209 -4.12 48.14 -23.10
N THR A 210 -4.36 48.03 -21.79
CA THR A 210 -4.03 49.08 -20.82
C THR A 210 -2.73 48.73 -20.12
N PHE A 211 -1.81 49.71 -20.06
CA PHE A 211 -0.51 49.57 -19.42
C PHE A 211 -0.44 50.39 -18.13
N LEU A 212 0.17 49.86 -17.12
CA LEU A 212 0.36 50.47 -15.80
C LEU A 212 1.85 50.60 -15.51
N PRO A 213 2.50 51.70 -15.89
CA PRO A 213 3.92 51.92 -15.59
C PRO A 213 4.14 52.13 -14.10
N LEU A 214 5.04 51.35 -13.47
CA LEU A 214 5.33 51.43 -12.04
C LEU A 214 5.91 52.78 -11.63
N THR A 215 6.65 53.45 -12.50
CA THR A 215 7.16 54.80 -12.30
C THR A 215 6.01 55.80 -12.02
N SER A 216 4.90 55.70 -12.76
CA SER A 216 3.71 56.54 -12.58
C SER A 216 2.89 56.21 -11.33
N MET A 217 3.13 55.04 -10.72
CA MET A 217 2.39 54.53 -9.56
C MET A 217 3.10 54.78 -8.23
N ARG A 218 4.39 55.19 -8.25
CA ARG A 218 5.18 55.43 -7.05
C ARG A 218 4.53 56.48 -6.16
N GLY A 219 4.60 56.27 -4.85
CA GLY A 219 4.09 57.19 -3.84
C GLY A 219 2.59 57.28 -3.71
N LYS A 220 1.82 56.46 -4.43
CA LYS A 220 0.36 56.38 -4.22
C LYS A 220 0.09 55.74 -2.87
N LYS A 221 -0.84 56.34 -2.13
CA LYS A 221 -1.24 55.90 -0.77
C LYS A 221 -2.71 55.48 -0.80
N THR A 222 -3.05 54.62 0.14
CA THR A 222 -4.45 54.29 0.45
C THR A 222 -5.23 55.55 0.83
N GLN A 223 -6.42 55.70 0.27
CA GLN A 223 -7.27 56.91 0.45
C GLN A 223 -8.69 56.52 0.89
N VAL A 224 -8.76 55.65 1.90
CA VAL A 224 -10.06 55.29 2.51
C VAL A 224 -10.28 56.12 3.76
N ASN A 225 -11.54 56.46 4.00
CA ASN A 225 -11.95 57.05 5.28
C ASN A 225 -11.73 56.02 6.40
N GLU A 226 -10.86 56.37 7.38
CA GLU A 226 -10.49 55.46 8.47
C GLU A 226 -11.70 55.11 9.37
N ASP A 227 -12.65 56.01 9.53
CA ASP A 227 -13.86 55.75 10.32
C ASP A 227 -14.74 54.71 9.60
N ALA A 228 -14.84 54.82 8.27
CA ALA A 228 -15.57 53.83 7.46
C ALA A 228 -14.92 52.44 7.49
N ALA A 229 -13.61 52.38 7.58
CA ALA A 229 -12.88 51.10 7.68
C ALA A 229 -13.11 50.37 9.01
N ARG A 230 -13.61 51.06 10.05
CA ARG A 230 -13.90 50.48 11.38
C ARG A 230 -15.39 50.16 11.58
N GLU A 231 -16.23 50.36 10.58
CA GLU A 231 -17.66 50.05 10.68
C GLU A 231 -17.92 48.53 10.79
N THR A 232 -19.02 48.21 11.45
CA THR A 232 -19.46 46.81 11.61
C THR A 232 -19.70 46.17 10.25
N GLY A 233 -19.16 45.00 10.00
CA GLY A 233 -19.24 44.28 8.74
C GLY A 233 -18.11 44.58 7.75
N VAL A 234 -17.25 45.57 8.02
CA VAL A 234 -16.05 45.82 7.20
C VAL A 234 -14.94 44.86 7.62
N LEU A 235 -14.44 44.12 6.64
CA LEU A 235 -13.34 43.15 6.81
C LEU A 235 -11.97 43.78 6.62
N GLY A 236 -11.91 44.93 5.90
CA GLY A 236 -10.69 45.66 5.68
C GLY A 236 -10.70 46.45 4.36
N VAL A 237 -9.61 47.18 4.13
CA VAL A 237 -9.35 47.80 2.84
C VAL A 237 -8.80 46.76 1.88
N ALA A 238 -9.28 46.73 0.65
CA ALA A 238 -8.96 45.67 -0.31
C ALA A 238 -7.43 45.46 -0.55
N ASN A 239 -6.63 46.55 -0.49
CA ASN A 239 -5.17 46.45 -0.62
C ASN A 239 -4.48 45.76 0.58
N ALA A 240 -5.10 45.73 1.76
CA ALA A 240 -4.59 45.07 2.95
C ALA A 240 -4.95 43.57 2.98
N LEU A 241 -5.85 43.12 2.10
CA LEU A 241 -6.34 41.72 1.99
C LEU A 241 -5.68 40.94 0.86
N VAL A 242 -4.65 41.50 0.25
CA VAL A 242 -3.85 40.87 -0.81
C VAL A 242 -2.39 40.85 -0.44
N SER A 243 -1.68 39.81 -0.87
CA SER A 243 -0.22 39.67 -0.77
C SER A 243 0.41 40.02 -2.13
N TYR A 244 1.54 40.71 -2.11
CA TYR A 244 2.26 41.18 -3.29
C TYR A 244 3.72 41.51 -2.95
N ASP A 245 4.58 41.56 -3.98
CA ASP A 245 5.95 42.05 -3.81
C ASP A 245 5.93 43.57 -3.48
N PRO A 246 6.72 44.05 -2.53
CA PRO A 246 6.79 45.47 -2.15
C PRO A 246 6.98 46.45 -3.29
N VAL A 247 7.59 46.03 -4.37
CA VAL A 247 7.76 46.81 -5.61
C VAL A 247 6.41 47.29 -6.19
N TYR A 248 5.32 46.53 -5.93
CA TYR A 248 3.96 46.82 -6.42
C TYR A 248 3.09 47.61 -5.42
N GLU A 249 3.64 48.06 -4.29
CA GLU A 249 2.87 48.77 -3.25
C GLU A 249 2.06 49.95 -3.81
N GLY A 250 2.70 50.84 -4.61
CA GLY A 250 2.03 51.96 -5.23
C GLY A 250 0.95 51.58 -6.22
N LEU A 251 1.16 50.51 -6.98
CA LEU A 251 0.19 49.92 -7.91
C LEU A 251 -1.04 49.41 -7.15
N VAL A 252 -0.82 48.62 -6.12
CA VAL A 252 -1.89 48.01 -5.30
C VAL A 252 -2.68 49.09 -4.54
N ALA A 253 -2.01 50.08 -3.98
CA ALA A 253 -2.66 51.23 -3.36
C ALA A 253 -3.52 52.00 -4.36
N GLN A 254 -3.08 52.20 -5.62
CA GLN A 254 -3.83 52.85 -6.66
C GLN A 254 -5.10 52.07 -7.08
N LEU A 255 -4.98 50.74 -7.21
CA LEU A 255 -6.08 49.89 -7.72
C LEU A 255 -7.08 49.54 -6.62
N LEU A 256 -6.62 49.19 -5.42
CA LEU A 256 -7.42 48.62 -4.33
C LEU A 256 -7.55 49.54 -3.08
N GLY A 257 -6.68 50.52 -2.95
CA GLY A 257 -6.59 51.36 -1.74
C GLY A 257 -7.77 52.32 -1.51
N ARG A 258 -8.81 52.29 -2.35
CA ARG A 258 -10.06 53.05 -2.22
C ARG A 258 -11.29 52.18 -2.03
N THR A 259 -11.11 50.87 -1.94
CA THR A 259 -12.23 49.91 -1.91
C THR A 259 -12.23 49.23 -0.53
N LEU A 260 -13.37 49.24 0.12
CA LEU A 260 -13.60 48.46 1.36
C LEU A 260 -14.18 47.08 0.97
N VAL A 261 -13.74 46.06 1.67
CA VAL A 261 -14.34 44.73 1.59
C VAL A 261 -15.27 44.55 2.77
N VAL A 262 -16.51 44.17 2.52
CA VAL A 262 -17.60 44.04 3.50
C VAL A 262 -18.12 42.60 3.44
N ASP A 263 -18.60 42.10 4.58
CA ASP A 263 -19.10 40.73 4.70
C ASP A 263 -20.38 40.47 3.88
N THR A 264 -21.37 41.38 3.99
CA THR A 264 -22.69 41.25 3.37
C THR A 264 -23.15 42.53 2.70
N ILE A 265 -24.07 42.38 1.74
CA ILE A 265 -24.69 43.51 1.05
C ILE A 265 -25.49 44.39 1.99
N ASP A 266 -26.14 43.85 3.03
CA ASP A 266 -26.93 44.59 3.98
C ASP A 266 -26.06 45.58 4.76
N HIS A 267 -24.90 45.14 5.28
CA HIS A 267 -23.93 46.00 5.92
C HIS A 267 -23.39 47.06 4.95
N ALA A 268 -23.09 46.67 3.72
CA ALA A 268 -22.63 47.58 2.68
C ALA A 268 -23.65 48.71 2.42
N ILE A 269 -24.94 48.41 2.36
CA ILE A 269 -26.03 49.40 2.14
C ILE A 269 -26.12 50.36 3.34
N VAL A 270 -26.06 49.85 4.57
CA VAL A 270 -26.10 50.67 5.80
C VAL A 270 -24.93 51.66 5.84
N ILE A 271 -23.72 51.17 5.57
CA ILE A 271 -22.48 51.95 5.54
C ILE A 271 -22.58 53.01 4.43
N GLN A 272 -23.02 52.61 3.22
CA GLN A 272 -23.15 53.50 2.06
C GLN A 272 -24.09 54.70 2.31
N ARG A 273 -25.22 54.47 3.01
CA ARG A 273 -26.16 55.53 3.43
C ARG A 273 -25.52 56.46 4.46
N LYS A 274 -24.80 55.92 5.47
CA LYS A 274 -24.12 56.68 6.52
C LYS A 274 -23.08 57.64 5.95
N TYR A 275 -22.33 57.21 4.93
CA TYR A 275 -21.27 57.98 4.27
C TYR A 275 -21.71 58.68 2.99
N ARG A 276 -23.02 58.93 2.83
CA ARG A 276 -23.59 59.72 1.73
C ARG A 276 -23.18 59.22 0.34
N GLN A 277 -23.10 57.91 0.16
CA GLN A 277 -22.78 57.25 -1.09
C GLN A 277 -21.43 57.67 -1.70
N THR A 278 -20.43 57.95 -0.90
CA THR A 278 -19.09 58.36 -1.36
C THR A 278 -18.09 57.19 -1.40
N LEU A 279 -18.43 56.06 -0.78
CA LEU A 279 -17.54 54.90 -0.63
C LEU A 279 -17.67 53.96 -1.81
N ARG A 280 -16.54 53.31 -2.13
CA ARG A 280 -16.50 52.12 -2.99
C ARG A 280 -16.36 50.91 -2.09
N MET A 281 -17.28 49.98 -2.19
CA MET A 281 -17.33 48.78 -1.37
C MET A 281 -17.63 47.57 -2.23
N VAL A 282 -17.10 46.43 -1.78
CA VAL A 282 -17.37 45.12 -2.42
C VAL A 282 -17.66 44.10 -1.34
N THR A 283 -18.63 43.25 -1.54
CA THR A 283 -18.94 42.14 -0.60
C THR A 283 -18.14 40.89 -0.94
N LEU A 284 -18.11 39.95 0.01
CA LEU A 284 -17.50 38.62 -0.23
C LEU A 284 -18.13 37.85 -1.38
N GLU A 285 -19.43 38.08 -1.63
CA GLU A 285 -20.16 37.44 -2.74
C GLU A 285 -19.95 38.16 -4.08
N GLY A 286 -19.26 39.30 -4.08
CA GLY A 286 -18.91 40.04 -5.29
C GLY A 286 -19.92 41.10 -5.71
N GLU A 287 -20.79 41.59 -4.83
CA GLU A 287 -21.57 42.77 -5.10
C GLU A 287 -20.71 44.03 -4.92
N LEU A 288 -20.77 44.90 -5.91
CA LEU A 288 -20.03 46.16 -5.91
C LEU A 288 -20.96 47.37 -5.71
N LEU A 289 -20.71 48.14 -4.68
CA LEU A 289 -21.33 49.42 -4.45
C LEU A 289 -20.35 50.56 -4.79
N SER A 290 -20.69 51.38 -5.73
CA SER A 290 -19.82 52.47 -6.21
C SER A 290 -20.27 53.83 -5.68
N PRO A 291 -19.33 54.78 -5.61
CA PRO A 291 -19.69 56.19 -5.32
C PRO A 291 -20.82 56.66 -6.28
N GLY A 292 -21.80 57.42 -5.73
CA GLY A 292 -22.97 57.82 -6.46
C GLY A 292 -24.14 56.85 -6.38
N GLY A 293 -24.00 55.73 -5.64
CA GLY A 293 -25.12 54.82 -5.30
C GLY A 293 -25.42 53.73 -6.30
N SER A 294 -24.61 53.58 -7.35
CA SER A 294 -24.78 52.41 -8.25
C SER A 294 -24.40 51.11 -7.57
N MET A 295 -25.19 50.09 -7.81
CA MET A 295 -24.98 48.73 -7.27
C MET A 295 -24.89 47.75 -8.44
N THR A 296 -23.88 46.92 -8.42
CA THR A 296 -23.67 45.83 -9.39
C THR A 296 -23.60 44.53 -8.63
N GLY A 297 -24.44 43.58 -8.98
CA GLY A 297 -24.50 42.27 -8.31
C GLY A 297 -25.22 41.27 -9.19
N GLY A 298 -25.34 40.06 -8.72
CA GLY A 298 -25.94 38.91 -9.42
C GLY A 298 -25.06 37.67 -9.31
N SER A 299 -25.46 36.58 -9.96
CA SER A 299 -24.63 35.36 -9.89
C SER A 299 -23.27 35.59 -10.55
N PHE A 300 -22.22 35.51 -9.79
CA PHE A 300 -20.85 35.58 -10.28
C PHE A 300 -20.56 34.32 -11.12
N ARG A 301 -20.58 34.47 -12.47
CA ARG A 301 -20.11 33.37 -13.33
C ARG A 301 -18.60 33.34 -13.28
N ASN A 302 -18.09 32.36 -12.61
CA ASN A 302 -16.66 32.12 -12.34
C ASN A 302 -15.84 31.73 -13.59
N ASN A 303 -16.22 32.29 -14.78
CA ASN A 303 -15.54 31.96 -16.04
C ASN A 303 -14.14 32.58 -16.16
N SER A 304 -13.72 33.41 -15.21
CA SER A 304 -12.42 34.08 -15.23
C SER A 304 -11.81 34.23 -13.84
N ASN A 305 -11.98 33.26 -12.96
CA ASN A 305 -11.28 33.30 -11.65
C ASN A 305 -9.76 33.33 -11.86
N LEU A 306 -9.24 34.50 -12.20
CA LEU A 306 -7.83 34.67 -12.56
C LEU A 306 -6.92 34.60 -11.33
N LEU A 307 -7.37 35.16 -10.18
CA LEU A 307 -6.63 35.09 -8.92
C LEU A 307 -6.66 33.68 -8.33
N GLY A 308 -7.82 33.03 -8.36
CA GLY A 308 -7.96 31.66 -7.86
C GLY A 308 -7.20 30.61 -8.68
N ARG A 309 -6.96 30.88 -9.96
CA ARG A 309 -6.26 29.97 -10.88
C ARG A 309 -4.83 29.67 -10.41
N ARG A 310 -4.10 30.69 -10.00
CA ARG A 310 -2.73 30.53 -9.48
C ARG A 310 -2.69 29.68 -8.21
N ARG A 311 -3.60 29.98 -7.27
CA ARG A 311 -3.72 29.20 -6.03
C ARG A 311 -4.10 27.75 -6.34
N GLU A 312 -5.05 27.52 -7.26
CA GLU A 312 -5.45 26.17 -7.66
C GLU A 312 -4.28 25.38 -8.27
N ILE A 313 -3.43 26.03 -9.08
CA ILE A 313 -2.20 25.42 -9.59
C ILE A 313 -1.27 25.02 -8.44
N GLU A 314 -1.01 25.91 -7.47
CA GLU A 314 -0.15 25.63 -6.33
C GLU A 314 -0.71 24.50 -5.42
N GLU A 315 -2.02 24.47 -5.21
CA GLU A 315 -2.71 23.41 -4.47
C GLU A 315 -2.62 22.06 -5.20
N LEU A 316 -2.87 22.06 -6.51
CA LEU A 316 -2.75 20.85 -7.34
C LEU A 316 -1.30 20.36 -7.44
N GLU A 317 -0.30 21.25 -7.52
CA GLU A 317 1.12 20.85 -7.48
C GLU A 317 1.48 20.12 -6.20
N LYS A 318 1.02 20.62 -5.06
CA LYS A 318 1.25 19.97 -3.76
C LYS A 318 0.52 18.61 -3.69
N SER A 319 -0.73 18.57 -4.16
CA SER A 319 -1.51 17.34 -4.18
C SER A 319 -0.89 16.27 -5.09
N VAL A 320 -0.49 16.64 -6.30
CA VAL A 320 0.17 15.73 -7.26
C VAL A 320 1.50 15.21 -6.70
N GLN A 321 2.30 16.08 -6.06
CA GLN A 321 3.53 15.65 -5.39
C GLN A 321 3.27 14.72 -4.21
N GLY A 322 2.21 14.96 -3.42
CA GLY A 322 1.79 14.09 -2.34
C GLY A 322 1.40 12.70 -2.85
N LEU A 323 0.49 12.67 -3.82
CA LEU A 323 0.04 11.42 -4.45
C LEU A 323 1.18 10.63 -5.11
N ALA A 324 2.15 11.32 -5.73
CA ALA A 324 3.30 10.65 -6.31
C ALA A 324 4.17 9.93 -5.25
N LYS A 325 4.34 10.52 -4.07
CA LYS A 325 5.08 9.90 -2.96
C LYS A 325 4.31 8.71 -2.37
N GLU A 326 3.01 8.87 -2.11
CA GLU A 326 2.15 7.79 -1.63
C GLU A 326 2.15 6.59 -2.57
N LEU A 327 2.06 6.83 -3.89
CA LEU A 327 2.14 5.77 -4.89
C LEU A 327 3.49 5.05 -4.89
N GLN A 328 4.57 5.78 -4.68
CA GLN A 328 5.91 5.20 -4.59
C GLN A 328 6.04 4.31 -3.34
N GLU A 329 5.51 4.75 -2.19
CA GLU A 329 5.50 3.97 -0.95
C GLU A 329 4.67 2.69 -1.10
N ILE A 330 3.44 2.78 -1.63
CA ILE A 330 2.60 1.62 -1.90
C ILE A 330 3.29 0.64 -2.86
N GLN A 331 3.97 1.15 -3.90
CA GLN A 331 4.69 0.31 -4.85
C GLN A 331 5.84 -0.46 -4.20
N GLN A 332 6.58 0.17 -3.29
CA GLN A 332 7.64 -0.49 -2.52
C GLN A 332 7.08 -1.57 -1.61
N GLU A 333 6.00 -1.28 -0.87
CA GLU A 333 5.34 -2.25 -0.01
C GLU A 333 4.81 -3.45 -0.80
N LEU A 334 4.22 -3.22 -1.97
CA LEU A 334 3.75 -4.29 -2.87
C LEU A 334 4.89 -5.20 -3.30
N GLU A 335 6.04 -4.64 -3.63
CA GLU A 335 7.22 -5.43 -4.04
C GLU A 335 7.79 -6.24 -2.88
N GLU A 336 7.89 -5.66 -1.69
CA GLU A 336 8.31 -6.37 -0.49
C GLU A 336 7.37 -7.54 -0.14
N LYS A 337 6.05 -7.32 -0.22
CA LYS A 337 5.07 -8.38 0.06
C LYS A 337 5.09 -9.48 -1.00
N LYS A 338 5.30 -9.14 -2.28
CA LYS A 338 5.49 -10.14 -3.35
C LYS A 338 6.73 -11.00 -3.08
N ASN A 339 7.83 -10.39 -2.68
CA ASN A 339 9.04 -11.11 -2.33
C ASN A 339 8.81 -12.05 -1.15
N LYS A 340 8.21 -11.56 -0.06
CA LYS A 340 7.83 -12.40 1.09
C LYS A 340 6.95 -13.58 0.72
N ARG A 341 5.96 -13.38 -0.19
CA ARG A 341 5.13 -14.49 -0.66
C ARG A 341 5.93 -15.53 -1.44
N ASN A 342 6.92 -15.10 -2.21
CA ASN A 342 7.74 -16.00 -3.02
C ASN A 342 8.81 -16.76 -2.20
N GLU A 343 9.17 -16.25 -1.01
CA GLU A 343 10.09 -16.87 -0.05
C GLU A 343 9.44 -17.96 0.82
N ILE A 344 8.13 -17.95 0.97
CA ILE A 344 7.35 -18.98 1.67
C ILE A 344 7.15 -20.21 0.79
#